data_894efe74ce1ccb717a7c042e4bfb4ee3
#
_entry.id   894efe74ce1ccb717a7c042e4bfb4ee3
#
_cell.length_a   1.000
_cell.length_b   1.000
_cell.length_c   1.000
_cell.angle_alpha   90.00
_cell.angle_beta   90.00
_cell.angle_gamma   90.00
#
_symmetry.space_group_name_H-M   'P 1'
#
loop_
_entity.id
_entity.type
_entity.pdbx_description
1 polymer ?
#
loop_
_entity_poly.entity_id
_entity_poly.type
_entity_poly.pdbx_seq_one_letter_code
_entity_poly.pdbx_strand_id
1 'polypeptide(L)'
;TDPGGPSLELYTPAFYRACASRLTSPGAMALHIASPIAHPDRIRQTLVSLRSAFSIVTPYLTSVPLYGGLWMMACCSATLDPRKLSAPEIDRRIAQRGITDLQYYNGEMHRAALAMPNFVRALVS
;
A
#
# COMPACT_ATOMS: atom_id res chain seq x y z
N THR A 1 13.60 -3.50 3.01
CA THR A 1 14.58 -2.42 2.69
C THR A 1 14.24 -1.20 3.50
N ASP A 2 15.17 -0.76 4.33
CA ASP A 2 15.01 0.43 5.16
C ASP A 2 15.40 1.68 4.36
N PRO A 3 14.56 2.74 4.28
CA PRO A 3 14.90 3.99 3.62
C PRO A 3 15.99 4.82 4.34
N GLY A 4 16.60 4.32 5.39
CA GLY A 4 17.74 4.95 6.08
C GLY A 4 19.12 4.42 5.66
N GLY A 5 19.22 3.51 4.68
CA GLY A 5 20.43 2.81 4.29
C GLY A 5 20.77 2.89 2.80
N PRO A 6 21.54 1.93 2.27
CA PRO A 6 21.94 1.86 0.85
C PRO A 6 20.78 1.84 -0.14
N SER A 7 19.56 1.56 0.33
CA SER A 7 18.34 1.51 -0.49
C SER A 7 17.61 2.86 -0.62
N LEU A 8 18.22 3.96 -0.19
CA LEU A 8 17.60 5.30 -0.22
C LEU A 8 17.15 5.71 -1.63
N GLU A 9 17.86 5.27 -2.66
CA GLU A 9 17.52 5.52 -4.06
C GLU A 9 16.20 4.89 -4.49
N LEU A 10 15.77 3.81 -3.83
CA LEU A 10 14.49 3.13 -4.09
C LEU A 10 13.26 3.88 -3.54
N TYR A 11 13.47 4.99 -2.85
CA TYR A 11 12.42 5.83 -2.27
C TYR A 11 12.34 7.22 -2.91
N THR A 12 12.93 7.37 -4.10
CA THR A 12 12.95 8.63 -4.83
C THR A 12 11.79 8.73 -5.83
N PRO A 13 11.32 9.96 -6.14
CA PRO A 13 10.33 10.16 -7.22
C PRO A 13 10.81 9.61 -8.58
N ALA A 14 12.11 9.66 -8.86
CA ALA A 14 12.68 9.11 -10.09
C ALA A 14 12.50 7.59 -10.17
N PHE A 15 12.79 6.87 -9.08
CA PHE A 15 12.58 5.43 -9.00
C PHE A 15 11.10 5.07 -9.16
N TYR A 16 10.20 5.80 -8.50
CA TYR A 16 8.75 5.54 -8.61
C TYR A 16 8.22 5.77 -10.02
N ARG A 17 8.70 6.80 -10.74
CA ARG A 17 8.38 7.01 -12.15
C ARG A 17 8.92 5.87 -13.03
N ALA A 18 10.13 5.39 -12.77
CA ALA A 18 10.69 4.24 -13.47
C ALA A 18 9.84 2.98 -13.25
N CYS A 19 9.39 2.72 -12.02
CA CYS A 19 8.48 1.62 -11.72
C CYS A 19 7.14 1.79 -12.48
N ALA A 20 6.54 2.97 -12.42
CA ALA A 20 5.27 3.25 -13.10
C ALA A 20 5.36 2.98 -14.61
N SER A 21 6.48 3.35 -15.26
CA SER A 21 6.69 3.15 -16.69
C SER A 21 6.89 1.69 -17.10
N ARG A 22 7.16 0.80 -16.13
CA ARG A 22 7.39 -0.64 -16.38
C ARG A 22 6.19 -1.51 -16.03
N LEU A 23 5.18 -0.96 -15.36
CA LEU A 23 3.97 -1.71 -15.08
C LEU A 23 3.16 -1.94 -16.37
N THR A 24 2.73 -3.19 -16.56
CA THR A 24 1.72 -3.52 -17.59
C THR A 24 0.35 -3.01 -17.16
N SER A 25 -0.54 -2.77 -18.11
CA SER A 25 -1.92 -2.39 -17.79
C SER A 25 -2.84 -3.63 -17.82
N PRO A 26 -3.67 -3.85 -16.78
CA PRO A 26 -3.71 -3.16 -15.50
C PRO A 26 -2.65 -3.73 -14.54
N GLY A 27 -1.77 -2.89 -14.04
CA GLY A 27 -0.72 -3.28 -13.10
C GLY A 27 -0.70 -2.41 -11.84
N ALA A 28 -0.12 -2.93 -10.77
CA ALA A 28 0.05 -2.20 -9.52
C ALA A 28 1.39 -2.54 -8.87
N MET A 29 1.96 -1.56 -8.18
CA MET A 29 3.10 -1.71 -7.31
C MET A 29 2.63 -1.64 -5.85
N ALA A 30 3.05 -2.57 -5.02
CA ALA A 30 2.87 -2.50 -3.58
C ALA A 30 4.23 -2.30 -2.89
N LEU A 31 4.26 -1.42 -1.89
CA LEU A 31 5.46 -1.18 -1.10
C LEU A 31 5.12 -0.88 0.35
N HIS A 32 6.07 -1.17 1.25
CA HIS A 32 5.99 -0.72 2.63
C HIS A 32 6.53 0.71 2.77
N ILE A 33 5.98 1.47 3.70
CA ILE A 33 6.40 2.86 3.93
C ILE A 33 7.07 2.98 5.29
N ALA A 34 6.28 2.97 6.36
CA ALA A 34 6.78 3.15 7.72
C ALA A 34 5.68 2.90 8.77
N SER A 35 6.09 2.92 10.05
CA SER A 35 5.15 3.02 11.17
C SER A 35 4.54 4.43 11.22
N PRO A 36 3.20 4.56 11.23
CA PRO A 36 2.53 5.87 11.36
C PRO A 36 2.73 6.51 12.74
N ILE A 37 3.17 5.73 13.72
CA ILE A 37 3.46 6.20 15.07
C ILE A 37 4.90 6.71 15.15
N ALA A 38 5.87 5.90 14.67
CA ALA A 38 7.29 6.22 14.81
C ALA A 38 7.81 7.21 13.74
N HIS A 39 7.23 7.19 12.52
CA HIS A 39 7.76 7.95 11.38
C HIS A 39 6.66 8.66 10.57
N PRO A 40 5.83 9.53 11.18
CA PRO A 40 4.72 10.20 10.48
C PRO A 40 5.19 11.09 9.32
N ASP A 41 6.31 11.78 9.46
CA ASP A 41 6.83 12.67 8.41
C ASP A 41 7.34 11.90 7.19
N ARG A 42 7.95 10.73 7.41
CA ARG A 42 8.34 9.83 6.33
C ARG A 42 7.12 9.40 5.51
N ILE A 43 6.01 9.10 6.17
CA ILE A 43 4.77 8.73 5.48
C ILE A 43 4.31 9.87 4.57
N ARG A 44 4.23 11.11 5.07
CA ARG A 44 3.84 12.28 4.27
C ARG A 44 4.74 12.46 3.05
N GLN A 45 6.05 12.45 3.24
CA GLN A 45 7.05 12.61 2.18
C GLN A 45 6.95 11.51 1.13
N THR A 46 6.83 10.24 1.55
CA THR A 46 6.71 9.11 0.64
C THR A 46 5.41 9.18 -0.17
N LEU A 47 4.28 9.51 0.46
CA LEU A 47 3.01 9.63 -0.25
C LEU A 47 3.02 10.77 -1.27
N VAL A 48 3.64 11.92 -0.97
CA VAL A 48 3.85 13.00 -1.95
C VAL A 48 4.67 12.50 -3.15
N SER A 49 5.77 11.80 -2.89
CA SER A 49 6.62 11.24 -3.94
C SER A 49 5.89 10.21 -4.80
N LEU A 50 5.10 9.33 -4.20
CA LEU A 50 4.29 8.34 -4.92
C LEU A 50 3.21 9.00 -5.79
N ARG A 51 2.51 10.00 -5.26
CA ARG A 51 1.47 10.76 -5.99
C ARG A 51 2.04 11.56 -7.16
N SER A 52 3.34 11.86 -7.19
CA SER A 52 3.99 12.46 -8.35
C SER A 52 4.24 11.48 -9.50
N ALA A 53 4.15 10.18 -9.24
CA ALA A 53 4.45 9.11 -10.20
C ALA A 53 3.22 8.27 -10.59
N PHE A 54 2.21 8.16 -9.70
CA PHE A 54 1.04 7.31 -9.90
C PHE A 54 -0.25 8.11 -9.75
N SER A 55 -1.21 7.87 -10.63
CA SER A 55 -2.54 8.50 -10.59
C SER A 55 -3.37 8.04 -9.39
N ILE A 56 -3.18 6.80 -8.97
CA ILE A 56 -3.87 6.18 -7.84
C ILE A 56 -2.82 5.72 -6.84
N VAL A 57 -2.85 6.30 -5.64
CA VAL A 57 -2.04 5.89 -4.50
C VAL A 57 -2.99 5.60 -3.35
N THR A 58 -3.08 4.34 -2.98
CA THR A 58 -3.97 3.87 -1.92
C THR A 58 -3.13 3.37 -0.74
N PRO A 59 -2.93 4.18 0.30
CA PRO A 59 -2.32 3.72 1.53
C PRO A 59 -3.25 2.74 2.26
N TYR A 60 -2.66 1.76 2.92
CA TYR A 60 -3.38 0.81 3.76
C TYR A 60 -2.52 0.40 4.96
N LEU A 61 -3.17 -0.15 5.97
CA LEU A 61 -2.52 -0.55 7.22
C LEU A 61 -2.47 -2.07 7.35
N THR A 62 -1.39 -2.54 7.91
CA THR A 62 -1.26 -3.94 8.33
C THR A 62 -0.51 -4.03 9.65
N SER A 63 -0.65 -5.13 10.35
CA SER A 63 0.16 -5.40 11.54
C SER A 63 1.38 -6.21 11.16
N VAL A 64 2.55 -5.68 11.48
CA VAL A 64 3.83 -6.38 11.31
C VAL A 64 4.53 -6.45 12.67
N PRO A 65 4.37 -7.55 13.43
CA PRO A 65 4.88 -7.65 14.80
C PRO A 65 6.38 -7.34 14.92
N LEU A 66 7.19 -7.79 13.96
CA LEU A 66 8.62 -7.52 13.91
C LEU A 66 8.98 -6.02 13.74
N TYR A 67 8.05 -5.20 13.23
CA TYR A 67 8.24 -3.76 13.03
C TYR A 67 7.55 -2.91 14.10
N GLY A 68 7.13 -3.53 15.19
CA GLY A 68 6.47 -2.86 16.30
C GLY A 68 4.95 -2.70 16.12
N GLY A 69 4.32 -3.47 15.26
CA GLY A 69 2.86 -3.53 15.11
C GLY A 69 2.34 -2.79 13.89
N LEU A 70 1.65 -1.65 14.08
CA LEU A 70 0.98 -0.95 12.99
C LEU A 70 1.97 -0.40 11.97
N TRP A 71 1.80 -0.81 10.70
CA TRP A 71 2.66 -0.44 9.60
C TRP A 71 1.86 0.02 8.39
N MET A 72 2.30 1.10 7.77
CA MET A 72 1.68 1.61 6.55
C MET A 72 2.36 1.03 5.31
N MET A 73 1.53 0.58 4.41
CA MET A 73 1.84 0.16 3.05
C MET A 73 1.15 1.09 2.06
N ALA A 74 1.52 1.02 0.80
CA ALA A 74 0.76 1.64 -0.29
C ALA A 74 0.62 0.71 -1.49
N CYS A 75 -0.55 0.76 -2.13
CA CYS A 75 -0.81 0.21 -3.44
C CYS A 75 -0.90 1.36 -4.45
N CYS A 76 -0.06 1.31 -5.48
CA CYS A 76 0.09 2.38 -6.47
C CYS A 76 -0.19 1.85 -7.87
N SER A 77 -1.05 2.51 -8.62
CA SER A 77 -1.44 2.11 -9.97
C SER A 77 -1.87 3.29 -10.83
N ALA A 78 -1.89 3.09 -12.15
CA ALA A 78 -2.53 4.02 -13.07
C ALA A 78 -4.06 3.85 -13.11
N THR A 79 -4.57 2.64 -12.88
CA THR A 79 -5.98 2.29 -13.13
C THR A 79 -6.65 1.50 -12.01
N LEU A 80 -5.90 0.74 -11.20
CA LEU A 80 -6.44 -0.11 -10.15
C LEU A 80 -6.59 0.67 -8.83
N ASP A 81 -7.81 0.72 -8.31
CA ASP A 81 -8.13 1.30 -7.01
C ASP A 81 -8.69 0.23 -6.08
N PRO A 82 -7.90 -0.25 -5.10
CA PRO A 82 -8.35 -1.27 -4.15
C PRO A 82 -9.59 -0.86 -3.34
N ARG A 83 -9.81 0.45 -3.15
CA ARG A 83 -10.96 0.97 -2.39
C ARG A 83 -12.29 0.69 -3.06
N LYS A 84 -12.30 0.44 -4.37
CA LYS A 84 -13.51 0.16 -5.16
C LYS A 84 -13.99 -1.28 -5.03
N LEU A 85 -13.19 -2.18 -4.44
CA LEU A 85 -13.54 -3.58 -4.28
C LEU A 85 -14.29 -3.79 -2.96
N SER A 86 -15.45 -4.42 -3.03
CA SER A 86 -16.20 -4.85 -1.84
C SER A 86 -15.65 -6.17 -1.29
N ALA A 87 -15.93 -6.47 -0.01
CA ALA A 87 -15.51 -7.73 0.60
C ALA A 87 -16.05 -8.96 -0.18
N PRO A 88 -17.34 -9.04 -0.55
CA PRO A 88 -17.83 -10.16 -1.35
C PRO A 88 -17.15 -10.29 -2.72
N GLU A 89 -16.78 -9.19 -3.35
CA GLU A 89 -16.08 -9.23 -4.62
C GLU A 89 -14.66 -9.80 -4.48
N ILE A 90 -13.95 -9.45 -3.40
CA ILE A 90 -12.63 -10.03 -3.09
C ILE A 90 -12.77 -11.54 -2.88
N ASP A 91 -13.70 -11.99 -2.05
CA ASP A 91 -13.90 -13.41 -1.74
C ASP A 91 -14.28 -14.20 -3.00
N ARG A 92 -15.13 -13.62 -3.85
CA ARG A 92 -15.48 -14.21 -5.16
C ARG A 92 -14.25 -14.38 -6.05
N ARG A 93 -13.35 -13.39 -6.11
CA ARG A 93 -12.12 -13.46 -6.92
C ARG A 93 -11.12 -14.50 -6.37
N ILE A 94 -11.01 -14.62 -5.05
CA ILE A 94 -10.20 -15.66 -4.40
C ILE A 94 -10.70 -17.05 -4.82
N ALA A 95 -12.00 -17.27 -4.67
CA ALA A 95 -12.64 -18.54 -5.05
C ALA A 95 -12.49 -18.86 -6.56
N GLN A 96 -12.71 -17.89 -7.44
CA GLN A 96 -12.55 -18.06 -8.89
C GLN A 96 -11.13 -18.43 -9.33
N ARG A 97 -10.11 -18.02 -8.55
CA ARG A 97 -8.71 -18.37 -8.80
C ARG A 97 -8.29 -19.69 -8.16
N GLY A 98 -9.20 -20.38 -7.49
CA GLY A 98 -8.93 -21.64 -6.81
C GLY A 98 -7.96 -21.51 -5.64
N ILE A 99 -7.88 -20.34 -5.02
CA ILE A 99 -7.03 -20.11 -3.85
C ILE A 99 -7.80 -20.55 -2.60
N THR A 100 -7.35 -21.61 -1.93
CA THR A 100 -8.11 -22.26 -0.84
C THR A 100 -7.43 -22.21 0.52
N ASP A 101 -6.15 -21.84 0.59
CA ASP A 101 -5.31 -21.97 1.77
C ASP A 101 -4.85 -20.64 2.39
N LEU A 102 -5.50 -19.55 2.08
CA LEU A 102 -5.19 -18.23 2.67
C LEU A 102 -5.53 -18.24 4.17
N GLN A 103 -4.52 -18.01 5.02
CA GLN A 103 -4.68 -17.99 6.47
C GLN A 103 -4.98 -16.59 7.03
N TYR A 104 -4.67 -15.53 6.26
CA TYR A 104 -4.78 -14.16 6.75
C TYR A 104 -5.75 -13.31 5.91
N TYR A 105 -5.69 -13.42 4.58
CA TYR A 105 -6.37 -12.49 3.69
C TYR A 105 -7.73 -13.03 3.22
N ASN A 106 -8.75 -12.16 3.34
CA ASN A 106 -10.10 -12.34 2.84
C ASN A 106 -10.72 -10.96 2.54
N GLY A 107 -11.96 -10.91 2.10
CA GLY A 107 -12.65 -9.67 1.77
C GLY A 107 -12.80 -8.70 2.96
N GLU A 108 -13.05 -9.21 4.16
CA GLU A 108 -13.17 -8.37 5.35
C GLU A 108 -11.80 -7.80 5.76
N MET A 109 -10.73 -8.61 5.69
CA MET A 109 -9.37 -8.13 5.94
C MET A 109 -8.91 -7.11 4.91
N HIS A 110 -9.33 -7.23 3.64
CA HIS A 110 -9.12 -6.21 2.64
C HIS A 110 -9.73 -4.86 3.05
N ARG A 111 -10.98 -4.88 3.51
CA ARG A 111 -11.66 -3.66 3.97
C ARG A 111 -11.06 -3.11 5.27
N ALA A 112 -10.69 -3.99 6.19
CA ALA A 112 -10.04 -3.61 7.44
C ALA A 112 -8.69 -2.92 7.21
N ALA A 113 -7.90 -3.41 6.26
CA ALA A 113 -6.61 -2.81 5.90
C ALA A 113 -6.76 -1.37 5.36
N LEU A 114 -7.87 -1.05 4.71
CA LEU A 114 -8.18 0.29 4.18
C LEU A 114 -8.80 1.23 5.24
N ALA A 115 -9.28 0.69 6.35
CA ALA A 115 -9.80 1.49 7.46
C ALA A 115 -8.64 2.14 8.24
N MET A 116 -8.77 3.43 8.55
CA MET A 116 -7.69 4.18 9.19
C MET A 116 -8.17 4.90 10.44
N PRO A 117 -7.42 4.81 11.55
CA PRO A 117 -7.62 5.68 12.71
C PRO A 117 -7.51 7.16 12.33
N ASN A 118 -8.15 8.02 13.08
CA ASN A 118 -8.18 9.46 12.79
C ASN A 118 -6.79 10.10 12.69
N PHE A 119 -5.86 9.71 13.57
CA PHE A 119 -4.50 10.24 13.50
C PHE A 119 -3.76 9.83 12.21
N VAL A 120 -4.06 8.64 11.66
CA VAL A 120 -3.48 8.20 10.38
C VAL A 120 -4.16 8.94 9.22
N ARG A 121 -5.47 9.17 9.27
CA ARG A 121 -6.18 9.96 8.23
C ARG A 121 -5.54 11.33 8.03
N ALA A 122 -5.13 11.99 9.11
CA ALA A 122 -4.45 13.28 9.07
C ALA A 122 -3.04 13.21 8.43
N LEU A 123 -2.45 12.02 8.28
CA LEU A 123 -1.16 11.85 7.61
C LEU A 123 -1.31 11.64 6.10
N VAL A 124 -2.45 11.10 5.66
CA VAL A 124 -2.64 10.65 4.27
C VAL A 124 -3.55 11.57 3.45
N SER A 125 -4.16 12.56 4.09
CA SER A 125 -4.97 13.62 3.45
C SER A 125 -4.17 14.51 2.52
#